data_bf2f7ab7828eca30e3535379f9e54c1e
#
_entry.id   bf2f7ab7828eca30e3535379f9e54c1e
#
_cell.length_a   1.000
_cell.length_b   1.000
_cell.length_c   1.000
_cell.angle_alpha   90.00
_cell.angle_beta   90.00
_cell.angle_gamma   90.00
#
_symmetry.space_group_name_H-M   'P 1'
#
loop_
_entity.id
_entity.type
_entity.pdbx_description
1 polymer ?
#
loop_
_entity_poly.entity_id
_entity_poly.type
_entity_poly.pdbx_seq_one_letter_code
_entity_poly.pdbx_strand_id
1 'polypeptide(L)'
;MNYSKDEIKQYVAEEDIKFIRLAFCDLSGRQKNISILPDELDRALTYGIAFDASAIPGFGDEVHSDLFLMPDTATLSLLPWRPDRGRVARMFCGIARPDGTPFEADARQLLKKAVADAARLGVTFAFGTEMEFYLFRRDESGEPTKIPYDHAGYMDIAPEDKGENVRREICLTLEQMGVRPECSHHEQGPGQNEIDFRYSEPLTAADNAVTFRTVVDSVAVRNGLAADFSPKPLSGQPGNGMHINISAKSADGADVMPRVIAGILAHIRELTVFLNTVDASYLRFGGSKAPRYISWSSENRSQLIRIPAAQGEYRRAELRSPDPLCNPYLAFALLIYAGLDGIRSGTELPPAADINFFSATEQVKAQFQTLPATLAQAKAAAESSPFLARLLPQAVLDYYTK
;
A
#
# COMPACT_ATOMS: atom_id res chain seq x y z
N MET A 1 19.73 4.11 -6.33
CA MET A 1 21.11 3.76 -6.78
C MET A 1 21.30 2.28 -6.51
N ASN A 2 21.85 1.53 -7.45
CA ASN A 2 22.20 0.14 -7.19
C ASN A 2 23.61 0.12 -6.59
N TYR A 3 23.73 -0.21 -5.33
CA TYR A 3 25.01 -0.38 -4.68
C TYR A 3 25.62 -1.72 -5.09
N SER A 4 26.92 -1.74 -5.33
CA SER A 4 27.70 -2.97 -5.52
C SER A 4 27.76 -3.80 -4.22
N LYS A 5 28.10 -5.07 -4.33
CA LYS A 5 28.25 -5.93 -3.14
C LYS A 5 29.30 -5.37 -2.18
N ASP A 6 30.40 -4.84 -2.71
CA ASP A 6 31.50 -4.30 -1.91
C ASP A 6 31.10 -3.01 -1.18
N GLU A 7 30.34 -2.11 -1.85
CA GLU A 7 29.79 -0.91 -1.21
C GLU A 7 28.84 -1.27 -0.06
N ILE A 8 27.98 -2.28 -0.24
CA ILE A 8 27.10 -2.76 0.84
C ILE A 8 27.88 -3.30 2.01
N LYS A 9 28.94 -4.10 1.77
CA LYS A 9 29.81 -4.65 2.83
C LYS A 9 30.53 -3.55 3.58
N GLN A 10 31.08 -2.58 2.86
CA GLN A 10 31.74 -1.43 3.44
C GLN A 10 30.77 -0.66 4.34
N TYR A 11 29.57 -0.34 3.85
CA TYR A 11 28.54 0.34 4.61
C TYR A 11 28.14 -0.43 5.88
N VAL A 12 27.96 -1.76 5.78
CA VAL A 12 27.63 -2.62 6.92
C VAL A 12 28.73 -2.57 7.99
N ALA A 13 29.99 -2.52 7.58
CA ALA A 13 31.12 -2.44 8.52
C ALA A 13 31.24 -1.03 9.15
N GLU A 14 31.12 0.04 8.35
CA GLU A 14 31.23 1.44 8.80
C GLU A 14 30.12 1.83 9.77
N GLU A 15 28.89 1.35 9.54
CA GLU A 15 27.70 1.66 10.33
C GLU A 15 27.50 0.72 11.53
N ASP A 16 28.48 -0.15 11.87
CA ASP A 16 28.40 -1.14 12.96
C ASP A 16 27.12 -1.99 12.91
N ILE A 17 26.69 -2.40 11.71
CA ILE A 17 25.50 -3.23 11.53
C ILE A 17 25.81 -4.65 11.97
N LYS A 18 25.03 -5.19 12.89
CA LYS A 18 25.18 -6.56 13.44
C LYS A 18 24.08 -7.51 12.99
N PHE A 19 22.93 -6.98 12.55
CA PHE A 19 21.83 -7.77 12.00
C PHE A 19 21.30 -7.14 10.72
N ILE A 20 21.04 -7.95 9.72
CA ILE A 20 20.46 -7.54 8.45
C ILE A 20 19.14 -8.30 8.28
N ARG A 21 18.03 -7.57 8.24
CA ARG A 21 16.72 -8.14 7.99
C ARG A 21 16.46 -8.23 6.49
N LEU A 22 16.30 -9.46 6.02
CA LEU A 22 15.85 -9.77 4.67
C LEU A 22 14.31 -9.77 4.68
N ALA A 23 13.72 -8.67 4.24
CA ALA A 23 12.30 -8.43 4.34
C ALA A 23 11.56 -8.74 3.04
N PHE A 24 10.37 -9.32 3.14
CA PHE A 24 9.46 -9.56 2.03
C PHE A 24 8.02 -9.42 2.52
N CYS A 25 7.04 -9.44 1.62
CA CYS A 25 5.63 -9.45 1.98
C CYS A 25 4.98 -10.77 1.59
N ASP A 26 4.07 -11.26 2.45
CA ASP A 26 3.12 -12.29 2.05
C ASP A 26 2.04 -11.71 1.12
N LEU A 27 1.13 -12.55 0.63
CA LEU A 27 0.06 -12.12 -0.26
C LEU A 27 -0.90 -11.11 0.39
N SER A 28 -1.06 -11.15 1.71
CA SER A 28 -1.85 -10.15 2.43
C SER A 28 -1.15 -8.80 2.58
N GLY A 29 0.09 -8.64 2.11
CA GLY A 29 0.88 -7.43 2.26
C GLY A 29 1.50 -7.25 3.65
N ARG A 30 1.51 -8.29 4.49
CA ARG A 30 2.22 -8.26 5.78
C ARG A 30 3.70 -8.46 5.57
N GLN A 31 4.50 -7.56 6.12
CA GLN A 31 5.95 -7.71 6.09
C GLN A 31 6.39 -8.86 6.99
N LYS A 32 7.23 -9.72 6.43
CA LYS A 32 7.95 -10.80 7.10
C LYS A 32 9.45 -10.61 6.91
N ASN A 33 10.27 -11.25 7.71
CA ASN A 33 11.73 -11.20 7.52
C ASN A 33 12.44 -12.41 8.12
N ILE A 34 13.63 -12.65 7.60
CA ILE A 34 14.68 -13.45 8.22
C ILE A 34 15.82 -12.50 8.58
N SER A 35 16.45 -12.67 9.73
CA SER A 35 17.65 -11.91 10.11
C SER A 35 18.89 -12.74 9.89
N ILE A 36 19.90 -12.14 9.25
CA ILE A 36 21.21 -12.71 9.05
C ILE A 36 22.29 -11.87 9.76
N LEU A 37 23.42 -12.48 10.07
CA LEU A 37 24.61 -11.77 10.51
C LEU A 37 25.40 -11.26 9.29
N PRO A 38 26.27 -10.24 9.46
CA PRO A 38 27.08 -9.70 8.35
C PRO A 38 27.92 -10.75 7.62
N ASP A 39 28.41 -11.78 8.30
CA ASP A 39 29.21 -12.87 7.69
C ASP A 39 28.42 -13.68 6.65
N GLU A 40 27.08 -13.69 6.73
CA GLU A 40 26.22 -14.36 5.76
C GLU A 40 25.83 -13.46 4.57
N LEU A 41 26.27 -12.20 4.57
CA LEU A 41 25.85 -11.22 3.56
C LEU A 41 26.29 -11.62 2.15
N ASP A 42 27.51 -12.13 1.98
CA ASP A 42 28.01 -12.60 0.68
C ASP A 42 27.15 -13.72 0.10
N ARG A 43 26.80 -14.68 0.95
CA ARG A 43 25.92 -15.79 0.59
C ARG A 43 24.54 -15.26 0.19
N ALA A 44 23.96 -14.36 1.01
CA ALA A 44 22.66 -13.76 0.74
C ALA A 44 22.59 -13.01 -0.60
N LEU A 45 23.64 -12.22 -0.89
CA LEU A 45 23.73 -11.44 -2.14
C LEU A 45 24.06 -12.28 -3.37
N THR A 46 24.62 -13.47 -3.19
CA THR A 46 25.04 -14.33 -4.31
C THR A 46 24.03 -15.41 -4.62
N TYR A 47 23.53 -16.08 -3.60
CA TYR A 47 22.69 -17.29 -3.72
C TYR A 47 21.31 -17.12 -3.09
N GLY A 48 21.08 -16.03 -2.35
CA GLY A 48 19.90 -15.87 -1.55
C GLY A 48 19.94 -16.65 -0.24
N ILE A 49 18.90 -16.48 0.58
CA ILE A 49 18.70 -17.21 1.83
C ILE A 49 17.41 -18.03 1.71
N ALA A 50 17.54 -19.35 1.85
CA ALA A 50 16.39 -20.26 1.79
C ALA A 50 15.46 -20.08 2.99
N PHE A 51 14.18 -20.26 2.76
CA PHE A 51 13.16 -20.30 3.80
C PHE A 51 12.05 -21.29 3.44
N ASP A 52 11.36 -21.79 4.47
CA ASP A 52 10.19 -22.64 4.32
C ASP A 52 8.96 -21.80 3.95
N ALA A 53 8.55 -21.92 2.69
CA ALA A 53 7.39 -21.20 2.16
C ALA A 53 6.05 -21.90 2.46
N SER A 54 6.06 -23.19 2.85
CA SER A 54 4.83 -23.94 3.18
C SER A 54 4.08 -23.34 4.37
N ALA A 55 4.82 -22.70 5.27
CA ALA A 55 4.25 -21.98 6.42
C ALA A 55 3.59 -20.63 6.06
N ILE A 56 3.63 -20.21 4.78
CA ILE A 56 3.08 -18.93 4.32
C ILE A 56 1.92 -19.20 3.38
N PRO A 57 0.68 -18.83 3.73
CA PRO A 57 -0.49 -19.09 2.90
C PRO A 57 -0.32 -18.55 1.46
N GLY A 58 -0.52 -19.43 0.48
CA GLY A 58 -0.42 -19.10 -0.95
C GLY A 58 1.00 -19.14 -1.53
N PHE A 59 2.03 -19.52 -0.74
CA PHE A 59 3.43 -19.57 -1.24
C PHE A 59 3.91 -20.96 -1.65
N GLY A 60 3.29 -22.01 -1.17
CA GLY A 60 3.69 -23.37 -1.51
C GLY A 60 2.99 -24.43 -0.67
N ASP A 61 3.46 -25.64 -0.80
CA ASP A 61 3.07 -26.81 -0.03
C ASP A 61 4.32 -27.51 0.54
N GLU A 62 4.12 -28.57 1.30
CA GLU A 62 5.20 -29.32 1.93
C GLU A 62 6.13 -30.04 0.92
N VAL A 63 5.68 -30.22 -0.32
CA VAL A 63 6.47 -30.88 -1.38
C VAL A 63 7.41 -29.92 -2.08
N HIS A 64 7.01 -28.63 -2.17
CA HIS A 64 7.76 -27.56 -2.84
C HIS A 64 7.93 -26.38 -1.88
N SER A 65 8.51 -26.65 -0.69
CA SER A 65 8.56 -25.68 0.40
C SER A 65 9.70 -24.68 0.32
N ASP A 66 10.78 -24.99 -0.42
CA ASP A 66 11.97 -24.14 -0.41
C ASP A 66 11.87 -23.00 -1.42
N LEU A 67 11.88 -21.78 -0.92
CA LEU A 67 12.07 -20.56 -1.70
C LEU A 67 13.27 -19.77 -1.16
N PHE A 68 13.78 -18.83 -1.97
CA PHE A 68 14.97 -18.05 -1.65
C PHE A 68 14.65 -16.54 -1.62
N LEU A 69 15.10 -15.87 -0.57
CA LEU A 69 15.10 -14.41 -0.46
C LEU A 69 16.33 -13.85 -1.16
N MET A 70 16.10 -13.04 -2.20
CA MET A 70 17.14 -12.38 -3.00
C MET A 70 17.16 -10.88 -2.65
N PRO A 71 18.15 -10.39 -1.87
CA PRO A 71 18.17 -9.01 -1.40
C PRO A 71 18.26 -7.99 -2.53
N ASP A 72 17.45 -6.94 -2.45
CA ASP A 72 17.53 -5.77 -3.31
C ASP A 72 18.38 -4.68 -2.62
N THR A 73 19.64 -4.55 -3.03
CA THR A 73 20.60 -3.65 -2.40
C THR A 73 20.20 -2.18 -2.43
N ALA A 74 19.37 -1.78 -3.41
CA ALA A 74 18.86 -0.42 -3.50
C ALA A 74 17.91 -0.03 -2.35
N THR A 75 17.44 -1.02 -1.59
CA THR A 75 16.48 -0.85 -0.48
C THR A 75 17.11 -0.93 0.91
N LEU A 76 18.46 -0.97 0.98
CA LEU A 76 19.17 -0.99 2.26
C LEU A 76 18.81 0.25 3.07
N SER A 77 18.33 0.03 4.30
CA SER A 77 17.95 1.10 5.23
C SER A 77 18.24 0.68 6.66
N LEU A 78 18.81 1.58 7.45
CA LEU A 78 18.90 1.40 8.91
C LEU A 78 17.51 1.44 9.53
N LEU A 79 17.35 0.75 10.66
CA LEU A 79 16.13 0.80 11.47
C LEU A 79 16.35 1.73 12.68
N PRO A 80 15.91 3.01 12.63
CA PRO A 80 16.27 4.03 13.61
C PRO A 80 15.78 3.76 15.03
N TRP A 81 14.76 2.91 15.18
CA TRP A 81 14.25 2.52 16.51
C TRP A 81 15.02 1.39 17.18
N ARG A 82 16.12 0.95 16.60
CA ARG A 82 17.02 -0.04 17.17
C ARG A 82 18.22 0.64 17.82
N PRO A 83 18.93 -0.05 18.75
CA PRO A 83 20.10 0.52 19.42
C PRO A 83 21.16 1.08 18.45
N ASP A 84 21.85 2.14 18.84
CA ASP A 84 22.93 2.75 18.06
C ASP A 84 24.20 1.87 18.01
N ARG A 85 24.36 0.98 18.99
CA ARG A 85 25.41 -0.04 18.99
C ARG A 85 24.82 -1.37 18.54
N GLY A 86 25.49 -2.02 17.59
CA GLY A 86 24.98 -3.25 16.99
C GLY A 86 23.71 -2.97 16.18
N ARG A 87 23.79 -1.97 15.31
CA ARG A 87 22.67 -1.50 14.48
C ARG A 87 22.01 -2.61 13.68
N VAL A 88 20.78 -2.41 13.34
CA VAL A 88 20.01 -3.31 12.49
C VAL A 88 19.66 -2.60 11.18
N ALA A 89 19.97 -3.23 10.06
CA ALA A 89 19.52 -2.79 8.74
C ALA A 89 18.42 -3.71 8.19
N ARG A 90 17.72 -3.25 7.18
CA ARG A 90 16.76 -4.02 6.41
C ARG A 90 17.04 -3.84 4.92
N MET A 91 16.88 -4.92 4.15
CA MET A 91 16.71 -4.88 2.70
C MET A 91 15.41 -5.59 2.34
N PHE A 92 14.65 -5.05 1.39
CA PHE A 92 13.59 -5.81 0.75
C PHE A 92 14.17 -6.84 -0.20
N CYS A 93 13.49 -7.97 -0.32
CA CYS A 93 13.92 -9.08 -1.16
C CYS A 93 12.88 -9.37 -2.24
N GLY A 94 13.35 -9.79 -3.40
CA GLY A 94 12.56 -10.62 -4.30
C GLY A 94 12.59 -12.06 -3.84
N ILE A 95 11.62 -12.85 -4.29
CA ILE A 95 11.54 -14.28 -3.97
C ILE A 95 11.85 -15.09 -5.24
N ALA A 96 12.72 -16.07 -5.11
CA ALA A 96 13.12 -16.96 -6.21
C ALA A 96 12.88 -18.43 -5.85
N ARG A 97 12.67 -19.24 -6.89
CA ARG A 97 12.65 -20.70 -6.81
C ARG A 97 14.08 -21.25 -6.71
N PRO A 98 14.25 -22.55 -6.35
CA PRO A 98 15.58 -23.19 -6.28
C PRO A 98 16.39 -23.12 -7.57
N ASP A 99 15.74 -23.05 -8.73
CA ASP A 99 16.38 -22.92 -10.04
C ASP A 99 16.78 -21.47 -10.39
N GLY A 100 16.52 -20.52 -9.48
CA GLY A 100 16.83 -19.10 -9.66
C GLY A 100 15.74 -18.31 -10.41
N THR A 101 14.68 -18.96 -10.87
CA THR A 101 13.56 -18.25 -11.51
C THR A 101 12.76 -17.46 -10.49
N PRO A 102 12.22 -16.28 -10.85
CA PRO A 102 11.35 -15.52 -9.95
C PRO A 102 10.13 -16.34 -9.52
N PHE A 103 9.78 -16.26 -8.24
CA PHE A 103 8.57 -16.87 -7.72
C PHE A 103 7.34 -16.08 -8.21
N GLU A 104 6.42 -16.75 -8.88
CA GLU A 104 5.30 -16.11 -9.57
C GLU A 104 4.29 -15.41 -8.65
N ALA A 105 4.16 -15.86 -7.40
CA ALA A 105 3.26 -15.24 -6.41
C ALA A 105 3.95 -14.15 -5.56
N ASP A 106 5.20 -13.79 -5.87
CA ASP A 106 5.84 -12.62 -5.25
C ASP A 106 5.17 -11.33 -5.72
N ALA A 107 4.40 -10.70 -4.85
CA ALA A 107 3.67 -9.46 -5.15
C ALA A 107 4.61 -8.32 -5.58
N ARG A 108 5.81 -8.23 -5.00
CA ARG A 108 6.81 -7.21 -5.36
C ARG A 108 7.33 -7.44 -6.78
N GLN A 109 7.50 -8.69 -7.18
CA GLN A 109 7.90 -9.06 -8.55
C GLN A 109 6.77 -8.81 -9.56
N LEU A 110 5.51 -9.04 -9.16
CA LEU A 110 4.35 -8.71 -10.01
C LEU A 110 4.29 -7.20 -10.29
N LEU A 111 4.59 -6.35 -9.30
CA LEU A 111 4.68 -4.91 -9.51
C LEU A 111 5.85 -4.53 -10.43
N LYS A 112 7.04 -5.12 -10.24
CA LYS A 112 8.18 -4.92 -11.15
C LYS A 112 7.80 -5.25 -12.61
N LYS A 113 7.07 -6.34 -12.81
CA LYS A 113 6.57 -6.73 -14.14
C LYS A 113 5.59 -5.70 -14.71
N ALA A 114 4.63 -5.23 -13.91
CA ALA A 114 3.67 -4.21 -14.35
C ALA A 114 4.36 -2.90 -14.77
N VAL A 115 5.37 -2.46 -14.01
CA VAL A 115 6.19 -1.28 -14.34
C VAL A 115 6.96 -1.50 -15.65
N ALA A 116 7.57 -2.67 -15.84
CA ALA A 116 8.26 -2.99 -17.09
C ALA A 116 7.31 -3.06 -18.29
N ASP A 117 6.10 -3.58 -18.11
CA ASP A 117 5.07 -3.63 -19.15
C ASP A 117 4.57 -2.21 -19.52
N ALA A 118 4.44 -1.31 -18.54
CA ALA A 118 4.13 0.09 -18.78
C ALA A 118 5.25 0.80 -19.55
N ALA A 119 6.51 0.59 -19.15
CA ALA A 119 7.67 1.18 -19.83
C ALA A 119 7.79 0.74 -21.30
N ARG A 120 7.44 -0.52 -21.63
CA ARG A 120 7.41 -1.00 -23.03
C ARG A 120 6.36 -0.26 -23.88
N LEU A 121 5.33 0.30 -23.26
CA LEU A 121 4.34 1.14 -23.93
C LEU A 121 4.71 2.63 -23.89
N GLY A 122 5.90 2.97 -23.40
CA GLY A 122 6.31 4.35 -23.22
C GLY A 122 5.57 5.11 -22.12
N VAL A 123 4.97 4.39 -21.17
CA VAL A 123 4.19 5.00 -20.08
C VAL A 123 4.91 4.79 -18.74
N THR A 124 5.05 5.86 -17.97
CA THR A 124 5.59 5.82 -16.60
C THR A 124 4.50 6.23 -15.63
N PHE A 125 4.42 5.49 -14.51
CA PHE A 125 3.48 5.78 -13.42
C PHE A 125 4.24 6.27 -12.19
N ALA A 126 3.57 7.08 -11.38
CA ALA A 126 4.00 7.39 -10.02
C ALA A 126 2.80 7.30 -9.07
N PHE A 127 3.08 6.87 -7.84
CA PHE A 127 2.08 6.69 -6.79
C PHE A 127 2.48 7.44 -5.52
N GLY A 128 1.47 7.96 -4.81
CA GLY A 128 1.58 8.46 -3.44
C GLY A 128 0.40 7.94 -2.64
N THR A 129 0.60 7.67 -1.36
CA THR A 129 -0.47 7.20 -0.48
C THR A 129 -0.72 8.20 0.64
N GLU A 130 -2.00 8.40 0.95
CA GLU A 130 -2.50 9.05 2.17
C GLU A 130 -3.00 7.91 3.05
N MET A 131 -2.40 7.71 4.23
CA MET A 131 -2.71 6.52 5.02
C MET A 131 -3.20 6.89 6.41
N GLU A 132 -4.44 6.48 6.71
CA GLU A 132 -5.10 6.71 7.98
C GLU A 132 -4.90 5.54 8.94
N PHE A 133 -4.80 5.83 10.22
CA PHE A 133 -4.68 4.87 11.31
C PHE A 133 -5.20 5.44 12.61
N TYR A 134 -5.65 4.54 13.52
CA TYR A 134 -6.02 4.90 14.89
C TYR A 134 -4.89 4.63 15.86
N LEU A 135 -4.80 5.45 16.91
CA LEU A 135 -3.96 5.21 18.09
C LEU A 135 -4.86 4.88 19.28
N PHE A 136 -4.65 3.70 19.85
CA PHE A 136 -5.35 3.21 21.03
C PHE A 136 -4.43 3.10 22.23
N ARG A 137 -4.99 3.23 23.42
CA ARG A 137 -4.30 2.95 24.67
C ARG A 137 -4.07 1.45 24.82
N ARG A 138 -3.03 1.09 25.57
CA ARG A 138 -2.83 -0.25 26.07
C ARG A 138 -3.39 -0.36 27.49
N ASP A 139 -3.78 -1.57 27.90
CA ASP A 139 -4.15 -1.86 29.27
C ASP A 139 -2.92 -2.04 30.18
N GLU A 140 -3.15 -2.35 31.46
CA GLU A 140 -2.09 -2.55 32.45
C GLU A 140 -1.18 -3.76 32.15
N SER A 141 -1.66 -4.73 31.37
CA SER A 141 -0.87 -5.87 30.89
C SER A 141 -0.07 -5.57 29.61
N GLY A 142 -0.26 -4.38 29.03
CA GLY A 142 0.36 -3.96 27.78
C GLY A 142 -0.39 -4.42 26.53
N GLU A 143 -1.60 -4.99 26.66
CA GLU A 143 -2.39 -5.41 25.51
C GLU A 143 -3.16 -4.25 24.87
N PRO A 144 -3.34 -4.27 23.53
CA PRO A 144 -4.11 -3.26 22.84
C PRO A 144 -5.57 -3.20 23.29
N THR A 145 -6.08 -2.00 23.55
CA THR A 145 -7.51 -1.78 23.82
C THR A 145 -8.20 -1.11 22.63
N LYS A 146 -9.51 -0.86 22.73
CA LYS A 146 -10.27 0.02 21.82
C LYS A 146 -10.57 1.39 22.43
N ILE A 147 -9.81 1.81 23.45
CA ILE A 147 -9.91 3.14 24.05
C ILE A 147 -9.03 4.09 23.24
N PRO A 148 -9.61 5.08 22.52
CA PRO A 148 -8.85 6.04 21.74
C PRO A 148 -7.84 6.79 22.61
N TYR A 149 -6.71 7.16 22.00
CA TYR A 149 -5.66 7.90 22.71
C TYR A 149 -6.14 9.31 23.12
N ASP A 150 -6.97 9.92 22.28
CA ASP A 150 -7.63 11.21 22.51
C ASP A 150 -9.04 11.25 21.93
N HIS A 151 -9.68 12.43 21.98
CA HIS A 151 -10.99 12.69 21.41
C HIS A 151 -10.98 13.98 20.58
N ALA A 152 -9.83 14.34 20.02
CA ALA A 152 -9.70 15.46 19.12
C ALA A 152 -10.47 15.24 17.81
N GLY A 153 -10.71 16.30 17.09
CA GLY A 153 -11.37 16.32 15.78
C GLY A 153 -10.40 16.63 14.64
N TYR A 154 -10.96 16.86 13.47
CA TYR A 154 -10.22 17.12 12.25
C TYR A 154 -9.34 18.37 12.34
N MET A 155 -8.03 18.18 12.18
CA MET A 155 -7.00 19.25 12.25
C MET A 155 -6.91 19.98 13.59
N ASP A 156 -7.44 19.40 14.67
CA ASP A 156 -7.22 19.92 16.01
C ASP A 156 -5.72 19.86 16.37
N ILE A 157 -5.34 20.69 17.31
CA ILE A 157 -3.95 20.82 17.81
C ILE A 157 -3.88 20.44 19.29
N ALA A 158 -2.67 20.32 19.84
CA ALA A 158 -2.49 20.13 21.28
C ALA A 158 -3.11 21.30 22.09
N PRO A 159 -3.73 21.04 23.27
CA PRO A 159 -3.66 19.78 24.04
C PRO A 159 -4.74 18.74 23.70
N GLU A 160 -5.72 19.04 22.87
CA GLU A 160 -6.80 18.12 22.47
C GLU A 160 -6.21 16.96 21.65
N ASP A 161 -5.40 17.27 20.64
CA ASP A 161 -4.61 16.30 19.86
C ASP A 161 -3.39 15.84 20.66
N LYS A 162 -3.51 14.69 21.29
CA LYS A 162 -2.41 14.06 22.03
C LYS A 162 -1.47 13.28 21.12
N GLY A 163 -1.89 12.97 19.90
CA GLY A 163 -1.14 12.22 18.92
C GLY A 163 -0.06 13.04 18.19
N GLU A 164 -0.04 14.36 18.30
CA GLU A 164 0.86 15.27 17.57
C GLU A 164 2.34 14.86 17.68
N ASN A 165 2.84 14.61 18.89
CA ASN A 165 4.23 14.20 19.08
C ASN A 165 4.52 12.79 18.54
N VAL A 166 3.56 11.88 18.59
CA VAL A 166 3.69 10.53 18.01
C VAL A 166 3.80 10.63 16.48
N ARG A 167 2.94 11.42 15.82
CA ARG A 167 3.05 11.67 14.38
C ARG A 167 4.37 12.34 14.02
N ARG A 168 4.82 13.31 14.80
CA ARG A 168 6.11 13.96 14.60
C ARG A 168 7.27 12.94 14.66
N GLU A 169 7.29 12.06 15.66
CA GLU A 169 8.30 11.00 15.78
C GLU A 169 8.24 10.03 14.58
N ILE A 170 7.03 9.65 14.13
CA ILE A 170 6.84 8.83 12.93
C ILE A 170 7.45 9.52 11.70
N CYS A 171 7.11 10.78 11.46
CA CYS A 171 7.62 11.54 10.31
C CYS A 171 9.15 11.63 10.30
N LEU A 172 9.77 11.96 11.44
CA LEU A 172 11.23 12.05 11.54
C LEU A 172 11.91 10.68 11.37
N THR A 173 11.29 9.61 11.86
CA THR A 173 11.79 8.24 11.66
C THR A 173 11.73 7.84 10.19
N LEU A 174 10.63 8.19 9.49
CA LEU A 174 10.48 7.96 8.06
C LEU A 174 11.53 8.72 7.24
N GLU A 175 11.80 10.00 7.58
CA GLU A 175 12.86 10.77 6.92
C GLU A 175 14.23 10.12 7.06
N GLN A 176 14.58 9.61 8.24
CA GLN A 176 15.83 8.88 8.46
C GLN A 176 15.93 7.61 7.60
N MET A 177 14.80 7.04 7.21
CA MET A 177 14.72 5.88 6.33
C MET A 177 14.60 6.25 4.83
N GLY A 178 14.67 7.54 4.49
CA GLY A 178 14.56 8.03 3.12
C GLY A 178 13.13 8.14 2.59
N VAL A 179 12.12 7.88 3.41
CA VAL A 179 10.71 8.14 3.08
C VAL A 179 10.41 9.60 3.40
N ARG A 180 9.74 10.30 2.49
CA ARG A 180 9.44 11.74 2.63
C ARG A 180 7.96 11.95 2.96
N PRO A 181 7.60 12.19 4.23
CA PRO A 181 6.27 12.67 4.57
C PRO A 181 5.98 14.02 3.89
N GLU A 182 4.75 14.22 3.47
CA GLU A 182 4.29 15.48 2.88
C GLU A 182 3.51 16.31 3.88
N CYS A 183 2.55 15.69 4.58
CA CYS A 183 1.83 16.30 5.68
C CYS A 183 1.39 15.25 6.71
N SER A 184 0.98 15.73 7.88
CA SER A 184 0.39 14.92 8.95
C SER A 184 -0.59 15.75 9.76
N HIS A 185 -1.72 15.16 10.13
CA HIS A 185 -2.75 15.83 10.94
C HIS A 185 -3.60 14.82 11.70
N HIS A 186 -4.37 15.32 12.69
CA HIS A 186 -5.43 14.57 13.32
C HIS A 186 -6.63 14.44 12.36
N GLU A 187 -7.21 13.25 12.27
CA GLU A 187 -8.39 12.99 11.45
C GLU A 187 -9.70 13.16 12.25
N GLN A 188 -10.85 12.83 11.63
CA GLN A 188 -12.18 13.08 12.23
C GLN A 188 -12.49 12.16 13.40
N GLY A 189 -11.98 10.90 13.37
CA GLY A 189 -12.24 9.94 14.43
C GLY A 189 -11.41 10.19 15.68
N PRO A 190 -11.89 9.83 16.88
CA PRO A 190 -11.13 9.97 18.11
C PRO A 190 -9.85 9.11 18.06
N GLY A 191 -8.69 9.73 18.24
CA GLY A 191 -7.38 9.08 18.10
C GLY A 191 -7.02 8.68 16.68
N GLN A 192 -7.73 9.18 15.66
CA GLN A 192 -7.44 8.91 14.25
C GLN A 192 -6.43 9.92 13.70
N ASN A 193 -5.46 9.41 12.96
CA ASN A 193 -4.34 10.17 12.42
C ASN A 193 -4.19 9.86 10.94
N GLU A 194 -3.64 10.82 10.18
CA GLU A 194 -3.28 10.67 8.78
C GLU A 194 -1.87 11.20 8.54
N ILE A 195 -1.10 10.48 7.73
CA ILE A 195 0.20 10.93 7.24
C ILE A 195 0.28 10.60 5.75
N ASP A 196 0.61 11.62 4.95
CA ASP A 196 0.75 11.53 3.51
C ASP A 196 2.21 11.47 3.13
N PHE A 197 2.52 10.73 2.07
CA PHE A 197 3.88 10.67 1.53
C PHE A 197 3.94 11.29 0.15
N ARG A 198 5.09 11.89 -0.10
CA ARG A 198 5.42 12.36 -1.43
C ARG A 198 5.37 11.19 -2.43
N TYR A 199 4.79 11.45 -3.60
CA TYR A 199 4.74 10.46 -4.66
C TYR A 199 6.15 10.01 -5.10
N SER A 200 6.25 8.77 -5.54
CA SER A 200 7.47 8.18 -6.07
C SER A 200 7.15 7.16 -7.17
N GLU A 201 8.19 6.60 -7.78
CA GLU A 201 8.01 5.51 -8.72
C GLU A 201 7.32 4.31 -8.02
N PRO A 202 6.60 3.44 -8.75
CA PRO A 202 5.65 2.49 -8.13
C PRO A 202 6.25 1.54 -7.11
N LEU A 203 7.46 1.01 -7.36
CA LEU A 203 8.10 0.06 -6.46
C LEU A 203 8.52 0.73 -5.15
N THR A 204 9.15 1.91 -5.24
CA THR A 204 9.51 2.72 -4.07
C THR A 204 8.27 3.14 -3.29
N ALA A 205 7.17 3.52 -3.97
CA ALA A 205 5.92 3.88 -3.29
C ALA A 205 5.33 2.70 -2.51
N ALA A 206 5.36 1.48 -3.07
CA ALA A 206 4.90 0.28 -2.37
C ALA A 206 5.81 -0.09 -1.19
N ASP A 207 7.14 -0.06 -1.39
CA ASP A 207 8.13 -0.27 -0.32
C ASP A 207 7.95 0.76 0.82
N ASN A 208 7.66 2.02 0.48
CA ASN A 208 7.37 3.09 1.45
C ASN A 208 6.07 2.83 2.24
N ALA A 209 4.99 2.39 1.58
CA ALA A 209 3.73 2.07 2.24
C ALA A 209 3.88 0.90 3.25
N VAL A 210 4.66 -0.12 2.90
CA VAL A 210 5.00 -1.22 3.82
C VAL A 210 5.87 -0.74 4.97
N THR A 211 6.89 0.09 4.68
CA THR A 211 7.78 0.69 5.68
C THR A 211 7.00 1.54 6.66
N PHE A 212 6.07 2.36 6.18
CA PHE A 212 5.23 3.22 7.00
C PHE A 212 4.48 2.45 8.08
N ARG A 213 3.76 1.38 7.71
CA ARG A 213 3.04 0.55 8.70
C ARG A 213 3.98 0.04 9.80
N THR A 214 5.17 -0.43 9.42
CA THR A 214 6.18 -0.91 10.37
C THR A 214 6.69 0.20 11.30
N VAL A 215 6.90 1.41 10.77
CA VAL A 215 7.34 2.57 11.56
C VAL A 215 6.27 3.01 12.53
N VAL A 216 5.01 3.15 12.06
CA VAL A 216 3.87 3.53 12.90
C VAL A 216 3.69 2.56 14.06
N ASP A 217 3.69 1.24 13.79
CA ASP A 217 3.59 0.22 14.84
C ASP A 217 4.74 0.32 15.85
N SER A 218 5.98 0.49 15.35
CA SER A 218 7.17 0.57 16.19
C SER A 218 7.17 1.82 17.08
N VAL A 219 6.80 2.97 16.53
CA VAL A 219 6.72 4.23 17.27
C VAL A 219 5.55 4.21 18.25
N ALA A 220 4.38 3.71 17.85
CA ALA A 220 3.23 3.57 18.74
C ALA A 220 3.58 2.73 19.98
N VAL A 221 4.21 1.56 19.79
CA VAL A 221 4.64 0.68 20.90
C VAL A 221 5.63 1.40 21.83
N ARG A 222 6.59 2.16 21.31
CA ARG A 222 7.56 2.93 22.11
C ARG A 222 6.88 4.03 22.93
N ASN A 223 5.76 4.54 22.46
CA ASN A 223 4.95 5.55 23.17
C ASN A 223 3.85 4.91 24.05
N GLY A 224 3.88 3.59 24.29
CA GLY A 224 2.87 2.89 25.12
C GLY A 224 1.49 2.79 24.47
N LEU A 225 1.43 2.92 23.14
CA LEU A 225 0.20 2.90 22.36
C LEU A 225 0.15 1.68 21.43
N ALA A 226 -1.03 1.46 20.86
CA ALA A 226 -1.26 0.50 19.79
C ALA A 226 -1.80 1.23 18.56
N ALA A 227 -1.18 1.03 17.41
CA ALA A 227 -1.72 1.48 16.14
C ALA A 227 -2.71 0.46 15.58
N ASP A 228 -3.74 0.95 14.88
CA ASP A 228 -4.75 0.10 14.25
C ASP A 228 -5.06 0.62 12.85
N PHE A 229 -4.68 -0.17 11.85
CA PHE A 229 -4.91 0.08 10.44
C PHE A 229 -6.17 -0.62 9.90
N SER A 230 -6.95 -1.29 10.77
CA SER A 230 -8.17 -1.96 10.30
C SER A 230 -9.15 -0.95 9.67
N PRO A 231 -9.90 -1.36 8.63
CA PRO A 231 -10.74 -0.44 7.88
C PRO A 231 -11.84 0.22 8.71
N LYS A 232 -12.31 -0.44 9.76
CA LYS A 232 -13.37 0.07 10.65
C LYS A 232 -13.08 -0.28 12.11
N PRO A 233 -12.11 0.39 12.76
CA PRO A 233 -11.68 0.06 14.13
C PRO A 233 -12.76 0.26 15.18
N LEU A 234 -13.61 1.27 14.99
CA LEU A 234 -14.68 1.66 15.92
C LEU A 234 -16.02 1.74 15.19
N SER A 235 -17.06 1.15 15.80
CA SER A 235 -18.43 1.30 15.32
C SER A 235 -18.89 2.75 15.46
N GLY A 236 -19.61 3.27 14.45
CA GLY A 236 -20.13 4.64 14.46
C GLY A 236 -19.09 5.74 14.21
N GLN A 237 -17.79 5.43 14.20
CA GLN A 237 -16.71 6.38 13.92
C GLN A 237 -16.22 6.26 12.47
N PRO A 238 -15.48 7.23 11.92
CA PRO A 238 -14.83 7.11 10.61
C PRO A 238 -13.98 5.85 10.50
N GLY A 239 -13.92 5.26 9.29
CA GLY A 239 -13.00 4.16 9.00
C GLY A 239 -11.66 4.68 8.50
N ASN A 240 -10.65 3.81 8.45
CA ASN A 240 -9.36 4.13 7.87
C ASN A 240 -9.38 3.93 6.35
N GLY A 241 -8.93 4.93 5.61
CA GLY A 241 -8.65 4.87 4.19
C GLY A 241 -7.15 4.78 3.90
N MET A 242 -6.81 4.22 2.75
CA MET A 242 -5.54 4.43 2.09
C MET A 242 -5.84 4.99 0.71
N HIS A 243 -5.92 6.32 0.60
CA HIS A 243 -6.14 6.93 -0.70
C HIS A 243 -4.88 6.80 -1.56
N ILE A 244 -5.08 6.41 -2.82
CA ILE A 244 -3.97 6.19 -3.74
C ILE A 244 -3.97 7.30 -4.77
N ASN A 245 -2.99 8.18 -4.69
CA ASN A 245 -2.71 9.21 -5.68
C ASN A 245 -1.94 8.59 -6.85
N ILE A 246 -2.42 8.79 -8.06
CA ILE A 246 -1.93 8.18 -9.29
C ILE A 246 -1.61 9.27 -10.30
N SER A 247 -0.42 9.26 -10.86
CA SER A 247 -0.08 10.01 -12.06
C SER A 247 0.58 9.11 -13.10
N ALA A 248 0.38 9.43 -14.37
CA ALA A 248 1.00 8.72 -15.48
C ALA A 248 1.44 9.72 -16.54
N LYS A 249 2.59 9.45 -17.18
CA LYS A 249 3.16 10.26 -18.25
C LYS A 249 3.49 9.35 -19.42
N SER A 250 3.15 9.81 -20.62
CA SER A 250 3.59 9.17 -21.87
C SER A 250 4.90 9.77 -22.36
N ALA A 251 5.75 8.95 -22.93
CA ALA A 251 7.05 9.36 -23.47
C ALA A 251 6.91 10.33 -24.67
N ASP A 252 5.80 10.30 -25.40
CA ASP A 252 5.47 11.20 -26.50
C ASP A 252 4.83 12.52 -26.05
N GLY A 253 4.63 12.71 -24.74
CA GLY A 253 4.03 13.90 -24.14
C GLY A 253 2.50 13.95 -24.20
N ALA A 254 1.83 12.92 -24.69
CA ALA A 254 0.36 12.84 -24.70
C ALA A 254 -0.19 12.78 -23.26
N ASP A 255 -1.31 13.44 -23.01
CA ASP A 255 -2.04 13.29 -21.74
C ASP A 255 -2.79 11.95 -21.73
N VAL A 256 -2.24 10.97 -21.02
CA VAL A 256 -2.80 9.63 -20.89
C VAL A 256 -3.71 9.46 -19.67
N MET A 257 -3.75 10.44 -18.77
CA MET A 257 -4.52 10.35 -17.51
C MET A 257 -6.01 10.09 -17.71
N PRO A 258 -6.71 10.72 -18.68
CA PRO A 258 -8.12 10.41 -18.92
C PRO A 258 -8.37 8.91 -19.22
N ARG A 259 -7.50 8.30 -20.04
CA ARG A 259 -7.60 6.87 -20.37
C ARG A 259 -7.21 5.96 -19.20
N VAL A 260 -6.22 6.36 -18.41
CA VAL A 260 -5.85 5.66 -17.16
C VAL A 260 -7.04 5.64 -16.21
N ILE A 261 -7.68 6.77 -15.97
CA ILE A 261 -8.87 6.88 -15.12
C ILE A 261 -10.01 6.00 -15.67
N ALA A 262 -10.28 6.08 -16.97
CA ALA A 262 -11.33 5.28 -17.62
C ALA A 262 -11.08 3.78 -17.46
N GLY A 263 -9.84 3.32 -17.64
CA GLY A 263 -9.45 1.93 -17.43
C GLY A 263 -9.62 1.47 -15.98
N ILE A 264 -9.23 2.31 -15.02
CA ILE A 264 -9.43 2.01 -13.59
C ILE A 264 -10.94 1.89 -13.29
N LEU A 265 -11.76 2.83 -13.74
CA LEU A 265 -13.21 2.79 -13.51
C LEU A 265 -13.86 1.54 -14.15
N ALA A 266 -13.38 1.09 -15.32
CA ALA A 266 -13.89 -0.09 -15.99
C ALA A 266 -13.61 -1.37 -15.20
N HIS A 267 -12.45 -1.47 -14.55
CA HIS A 267 -11.99 -2.68 -13.85
C HIS A 267 -12.20 -2.65 -12.33
N ILE A 268 -12.59 -1.51 -11.75
CA ILE A 268 -12.55 -1.33 -10.29
C ILE A 268 -13.38 -2.34 -9.50
N ARG A 269 -14.49 -2.85 -10.06
CA ARG A 269 -15.33 -3.84 -9.38
C ARG A 269 -14.57 -5.14 -9.10
N GLU A 270 -13.85 -5.64 -10.08
CA GLU A 270 -13.06 -6.88 -9.98
C GLU A 270 -11.76 -6.66 -9.18
N LEU A 271 -11.24 -5.41 -9.15
CA LEU A 271 -10.09 -5.05 -8.34
C LEU A 271 -10.43 -4.85 -6.85
N THR A 272 -11.70 -4.68 -6.49
CA THR A 272 -12.12 -4.30 -5.15
C THR A 272 -11.60 -5.25 -4.06
N VAL A 273 -11.58 -6.58 -4.31
CA VAL A 273 -11.10 -7.55 -3.30
C VAL A 273 -9.62 -7.38 -2.95
N PHE A 274 -8.80 -6.89 -3.88
CA PHE A 274 -7.37 -6.63 -3.65
C PHE A 274 -7.12 -5.29 -2.95
N LEU A 275 -8.08 -4.37 -3.04
CA LEU A 275 -8.03 -3.04 -2.44
C LEU A 275 -8.73 -2.98 -1.08
N ASN A 276 -9.63 -3.95 -0.81
CA ASN A 276 -10.54 -4.01 0.34
C ASN A 276 -10.69 -5.48 0.74
N THR A 277 -9.77 -5.97 1.56
CA THR A 277 -9.46 -7.40 1.68
C THR A 277 -10.25 -8.14 2.77
N VAL A 278 -11.00 -7.42 3.62
CA VAL A 278 -11.74 -7.98 4.76
C VAL A 278 -13.18 -7.47 4.81
N ASP A 279 -14.06 -8.19 5.51
CA ASP A 279 -15.47 -7.77 5.64
C ASP A 279 -15.65 -6.36 6.19
N ALA A 280 -14.80 -5.95 7.14
CA ALA A 280 -14.81 -4.61 7.70
C ALA A 280 -14.53 -3.50 6.68
N SER A 281 -13.84 -3.79 5.57
CA SER A 281 -13.60 -2.86 4.47
C SER A 281 -14.91 -2.33 3.89
N TYR A 282 -15.90 -3.20 3.73
CA TYR A 282 -17.19 -2.91 3.09
C TYR A 282 -18.14 -2.11 3.99
N LEU A 283 -17.88 -2.10 5.31
CA LEU A 283 -18.61 -1.25 6.27
C LEU A 283 -18.25 0.25 6.13
N ARG A 284 -17.18 0.57 5.38
CA ARG A 284 -16.79 1.95 5.08
C ARG A 284 -17.61 2.54 3.94
N PHE A 285 -17.96 1.73 2.95
CA PHE A 285 -18.55 2.22 1.69
C PHE A 285 -19.89 2.90 1.86
N GLY A 286 -20.00 4.10 1.27
CA GLY A 286 -21.19 4.96 1.41
C GLY A 286 -21.14 5.89 2.62
N GLY A 287 -20.13 5.78 3.49
CA GLY A 287 -19.83 6.76 4.54
C GLY A 287 -19.15 8.02 3.99
N SER A 288 -19.00 9.03 4.84
CA SER A 288 -18.56 10.39 4.44
C SER A 288 -17.20 10.46 3.74
N LYS A 289 -16.33 9.45 3.87
CA LYS A 289 -14.97 9.44 3.29
C LYS A 289 -14.65 8.21 2.43
N ALA A 290 -15.58 7.27 2.31
CA ALA A 290 -15.39 6.06 1.51
C ALA A 290 -16.47 5.97 0.43
N PRO A 291 -16.19 6.43 -0.80
CA PRO A 291 -17.14 6.42 -1.91
C PRO A 291 -17.59 5.00 -2.27
N ARG A 292 -18.84 4.90 -2.71
CA ARG A 292 -19.45 3.63 -3.15
C ARG A 292 -19.73 3.60 -4.66
N TYR A 293 -20.01 4.77 -5.25
CA TYR A 293 -20.46 4.89 -6.64
C TYR A 293 -19.26 4.99 -7.58
N ILE A 294 -19.25 4.22 -8.65
CA ILE A 294 -18.19 4.23 -9.67
C ILE A 294 -18.33 5.48 -10.51
N SER A 295 -17.54 6.49 -10.20
CA SER A 295 -17.62 7.81 -10.77
C SER A 295 -16.32 8.59 -10.54
N TRP A 296 -16.18 9.71 -11.23
CA TRP A 296 -15.08 10.65 -11.03
C TRP A 296 -15.55 12.09 -11.16
N SER A 297 -14.83 13.01 -10.55
CA SER A 297 -15.01 14.44 -10.72
C SER A 297 -13.79 15.21 -10.19
N SER A 298 -13.69 16.48 -10.54
CA SER A 298 -12.73 17.40 -9.94
C SER A 298 -13.21 17.83 -8.55
N GLU A 299 -12.27 17.91 -7.56
CA GLU A 299 -12.47 18.49 -6.22
C GLU A 299 -13.51 17.81 -5.32
N ASN A 300 -14.41 16.99 -5.84
CA ASN A 300 -15.53 16.40 -5.14
C ASN A 300 -15.14 15.12 -4.36
N ARG A 301 -15.16 15.17 -3.04
CA ARG A 301 -14.76 14.08 -2.13
C ARG A 301 -15.78 12.94 -2.03
N SER A 302 -16.97 13.05 -2.63
CA SER A 302 -17.96 11.96 -2.67
C SER A 302 -17.74 10.99 -3.84
N GLN A 303 -16.79 11.29 -4.73
CA GLN A 303 -16.46 10.50 -5.91
C GLN A 303 -15.44 9.40 -5.62
N LEU A 304 -15.52 8.30 -6.38
CA LEU A 304 -14.57 7.21 -6.29
C LEU A 304 -13.16 7.64 -6.71
N ILE A 305 -13.08 8.34 -7.84
CA ILE A 305 -11.84 9.00 -8.28
C ILE A 305 -12.07 10.51 -8.23
N ARG A 306 -11.24 11.18 -7.45
CA ARG A 306 -11.19 12.62 -7.35
C ARG A 306 -9.94 13.14 -8.04
N ILE A 307 -10.06 14.23 -8.78
CA ILE A 307 -8.92 14.99 -9.27
C ILE A 307 -8.74 16.19 -8.35
N PRO A 308 -7.77 16.19 -7.42
CA PRO A 308 -7.53 17.31 -6.53
C PRO A 308 -7.16 18.57 -7.29
N ALA A 309 -7.48 19.74 -6.73
CA ALA A 309 -6.95 21.01 -7.20
C ALA A 309 -5.42 21.03 -7.05
N ALA A 310 -4.70 20.86 -8.15
CA ALA A 310 -3.25 20.85 -8.16
C ALA A 310 -2.75 21.32 -9.53
N GLN A 311 -1.56 21.92 -9.56
CA GLN A 311 -0.95 22.45 -10.78
C GLN A 311 0.37 21.75 -11.10
N GLY A 312 0.76 21.78 -12.38
CA GLY A 312 2.05 21.28 -12.84
C GLY A 312 2.26 19.79 -12.53
N GLU A 313 3.39 19.46 -11.93
CA GLU A 313 3.79 18.10 -11.61
C GLU A 313 2.94 17.43 -10.49
N TYR A 314 2.17 18.21 -9.74
CA TYR A 314 1.31 17.71 -8.68
C TYR A 314 -0.08 17.27 -9.16
N ARG A 315 -0.38 17.40 -10.48
CA ARG A 315 -1.63 16.90 -11.07
C ARG A 315 -1.70 15.37 -10.95
N ARG A 316 -2.78 14.89 -10.34
CA ARG A 316 -2.98 13.47 -10.04
C ARG A 316 -4.46 13.11 -10.00
N ALA A 317 -4.76 11.83 -10.08
CA ALA A 317 -6.06 11.27 -9.73
C ALA A 317 -5.95 10.53 -8.39
N GLU A 318 -6.88 10.74 -7.50
CA GLU A 318 -6.96 10.12 -6.16
C GLU A 318 -8.03 9.04 -6.18
N LEU A 319 -7.65 7.77 -6.06
CA LEU A 319 -8.55 6.64 -5.85
C LEU A 319 -8.84 6.52 -4.35
N ARG A 320 -10.13 6.61 -3.95
CA ARG A 320 -10.55 6.80 -2.56
C ARG A 320 -11.13 5.57 -1.88
N SER A 321 -11.32 4.45 -2.60
CA SER A 321 -11.89 3.23 -2.01
C SER A 321 -10.91 2.35 -1.24
N PRO A 322 -9.61 2.26 -1.53
CA PRO A 322 -8.70 1.36 -0.84
C PRO A 322 -8.60 1.63 0.65
N ASP A 323 -8.22 0.60 1.41
CA ASP A 323 -7.93 0.71 2.83
C ASP A 323 -6.52 0.22 3.17
N PRO A 324 -5.99 0.55 4.38
CA PRO A 324 -4.61 0.29 4.73
C PRO A 324 -4.22 -1.19 4.85
N LEU A 325 -5.17 -2.13 4.81
CA LEU A 325 -4.87 -3.56 4.84
C LEU A 325 -4.56 -4.15 3.47
N CYS A 326 -4.79 -3.42 2.37
CA CYS A 326 -4.45 -3.94 1.05
C CYS A 326 -2.94 -4.16 0.89
N ASN A 327 -2.57 -5.09 0.02
CA ASN A 327 -1.18 -5.29 -0.40
C ASN A 327 -0.79 -4.20 -1.41
N PRO A 328 0.09 -3.24 -1.07
CA PRO A 328 0.39 -2.11 -1.95
C PRO A 328 1.04 -2.54 -3.27
N TYR A 329 1.82 -3.62 -3.27
CA TYR A 329 2.42 -4.13 -4.50
C TYR A 329 1.37 -4.63 -5.48
N LEU A 330 0.40 -5.43 -5.01
CA LEU A 330 -0.70 -5.92 -5.86
C LEU A 330 -1.64 -4.78 -6.26
N ALA A 331 -1.97 -3.89 -5.33
CA ALA A 331 -2.81 -2.73 -5.61
C ALA A 331 -2.23 -1.89 -6.75
N PHE A 332 -0.95 -1.50 -6.67
CA PHE A 332 -0.32 -0.67 -7.69
C PHE A 332 -0.14 -1.43 -9.01
N ALA A 333 0.24 -2.71 -8.98
CA ALA A 333 0.35 -3.52 -10.19
C ALA A 333 -0.98 -3.59 -10.95
N LEU A 334 -2.08 -3.85 -10.25
CA LEU A 334 -3.41 -3.93 -10.84
C LEU A 334 -3.92 -2.58 -11.36
N LEU A 335 -3.64 -1.48 -10.65
CA LEU A 335 -3.97 -0.13 -11.11
C LEU A 335 -3.17 0.27 -12.36
N ILE A 336 -1.89 -0.12 -12.43
CA ILE A 336 -1.09 0.05 -13.66
C ILE A 336 -1.73 -0.71 -14.81
N TYR A 337 -2.04 -2.00 -14.63
CA TYR A 337 -2.63 -2.80 -15.70
C TYR A 337 -4.01 -2.31 -16.14
N ALA A 338 -4.86 -1.88 -15.19
CA ALA A 338 -6.15 -1.27 -15.51
C ALA A 338 -5.97 0.03 -16.33
N GLY A 339 -5.04 0.88 -15.92
CA GLY A 339 -4.70 2.09 -16.68
C GLY A 339 -4.15 1.79 -18.07
N LEU A 340 -3.27 0.79 -18.20
CA LEU A 340 -2.74 0.36 -19.51
C LEU A 340 -3.83 -0.24 -20.41
N ASP A 341 -4.80 -0.95 -19.84
CA ASP A 341 -5.93 -1.47 -20.61
C ASP A 341 -6.77 -0.32 -21.17
N GLY A 342 -7.05 0.71 -20.38
CA GLY A 342 -7.73 1.92 -20.83
C GLY A 342 -7.00 2.66 -21.96
N ILE A 343 -5.66 2.72 -21.88
CA ILE A 343 -4.82 3.32 -22.94
C ILE A 343 -4.89 2.46 -24.22
N ARG A 344 -4.71 1.13 -24.12
CA ARG A 344 -4.67 0.21 -25.26
C ARG A 344 -6.02 0.11 -25.98
N SER A 345 -7.10 0.04 -25.23
CA SER A 345 -8.47 -0.04 -25.76
C SER A 345 -9.00 1.31 -26.26
N GLY A 346 -8.30 2.40 -25.95
CA GLY A 346 -8.78 3.74 -26.26
C GLY A 346 -10.04 4.14 -25.52
N THR A 347 -10.29 3.53 -24.33
CA THR A 347 -11.52 3.77 -23.55
C THR A 347 -11.66 5.26 -23.25
N GLU A 348 -12.82 5.81 -23.61
CA GLU A 348 -13.12 7.20 -23.30
C GLU A 348 -13.52 7.36 -21.84
N LEU A 349 -13.02 8.43 -21.22
CA LEU A 349 -13.42 8.78 -19.86
C LEU A 349 -14.89 9.27 -19.88
N PRO A 350 -15.80 8.66 -19.09
CA PRO A 350 -17.17 9.11 -19.03
C PRO A 350 -17.25 10.56 -18.53
N PRO A 351 -18.35 11.29 -18.75
CA PRO A 351 -18.53 12.63 -18.20
C PRO A 351 -18.33 12.66 -16.68
N ALA A 352 -17.72 13.73 -16.18
CA ALA A 352 -17.55 13.93 -14.74
C ALA A 352 -18.90 13.98 -14.03
N ALA A 353 -19.00 13.29 -12.90
CA ALA A 353 -20.22 13.32 -12.07
C ALA A 353 -20.08 14.45 -11.03
N ASP A 354 -20.57 15.64 -11.37
CA ASP A 354 -20.58 16.77 -10.44
C ASP A 354 -21.79 16.68 -9.49
N ILE A 355 -21.83 15.59 -8.72
CA ILE A 355 -22.93 15.21 -7.82
C ILE A 355 -22.35 14.94 -6.44
N ASN A 356 -22.95 15.52 -5.41
CA ASN A 356 -22.67 15.12 -4.03
C ASN A 356 -23.48 13.86 -3.68
N PHE A 357 -22.85 12.69 -3.75
CA PHE A 357 -23.49 11.40 -3.46
C PHE A 357 -23.96 11.24 -2.01
N PHE A 358 -23.50 12.04 -1.09
CA PHE A 358 -23.98 11.98 0.31
C PHE A 358 -25.38 12.57 0.45
N SER A 359 -25.75 13.54 -0.40
CA SER A 359 -27.05 14.21 -0.38
C SER A 359 -27.93 13.95 -1.62
N ALA A 360 -27.42 13.24 -2.63
CA ALA A 360 -28.16 12.94 -3.85
C ALA A 360 -29.37 12.04 -3.58
N THR A 361 -30.43 12.21 -4.39
CA THR A 361 -31.61 11.34 -4.34
C THR A 361 -31.31 9.93 -4.81
N GLU A 362 -32.11 8.95 -4.37
CA GLU A 362 -31.92 7.55 -4.80
C GLU A 362 -32.12 7.39 -6.33
N GLN A 363 -32.96 8.21 -6.95
CA GLN A 363 -33.15 8.22 -8.40
C GLN A 363 -31.87 8.63 -9.14
N VAL A 364 -31.12 9.59 -8.62
CA VAL A 364 -29.83 10.02 -9.18
C VAL A 364 -28.76 8.95 -8.94
N LYS A 365 -28.69 8.43 -7.72
CA LYS A 365 -27.76 7.38 -7.33
C LYS A 365 -27.92 6.10 -8.17
N ALA A 366 -29.17 5.73 -8.51
CA ALA A 366 -29.49 4.54 -9.30
C ALA A 366 -28.92 4.57 -10.74
N GLN A 367 -28.48 5.72 -11.22
CA GLN A 367 -27.84 5.84 -12.54
C GLN A 367 -26.37 5.42 -12.55
N PHE A 368 -25.76 5.19 -11.38
CA PHE A 368 -24.36 4.86 -11.23
C PHE A 368 -24.19 3.42 -10.76
N GLN A 369 -23.23 2.72 -11.37
CA GLN A 369 -22.79 1.44 -10.85
C GLN A 369 -22.12 1.63 -9.48
N THR A 370 -22.15 0.57 -8.65
CA THR A 370 -21.52 0.58 -7.33
C THR A 370 -20.38 -0.42 -7.26
N LEU A 371 -19.45 -0.16 -6.36
CA LEU A 371 -18.52 -1.19 -5.89
C LEU A 371 -19.30 -2.38 -5.30
N PRO A 372 -18.72 -3.58 -5.25
CA PRO A 372 -19.29 -4.69 -4.50
C PRO A 372 -19.63 -4.26 -3.07
N ALA A 373 -20.80 -4.68 -2.60
CA ALA A 373 -21.29 -4.27 -1.28
C ALA A 373 -20.77 -5.16 -0.13
N THR A 374 -20.21 -6.33 -0.46
CA THR A 374 -19.67 -7.32 0.49
C THR A 374 -18.40 -7.94 -0.05
N LEU A 375 -17.58 -8.51 0.85
CA LEU A 375 -16.40 -9.27 0.47
C LEU A 375 -16.76 -10.43 -0.48
N ALA A 376 -17.85 -11.14 -0.22
CA ALA A 376 -18.31 -12.24 -1.07
C ALA A 376 -18.61 -11.77 -2.51
N GLN A 377 -19.25 -10.61 -2.68
CA GLN A 377 -19.49 -10.03 -4.01
C GLN A 377 -18.20 -9.61 -4.71
N ALA A 378 -17.22 -9.09 -3.96
CA ALA A 378 -15.93 -8.70 -4.52
C ALA A 378 -15.11 -9.92 -4.94
N LYS A 379 -15.10 -11.00 -4.14
CA LYS A 379 -14.50 -12.29 -4.49
C LYS A 379 -15.11 -12.85 -5.78
N ALA A 380 -16.43 -12.89 -5.89
CA ALA A 380 -17.12 -13.39 -7.10
C ALA A 380 -16.81 -12.53 -8.35
N ALA A 381 -16.70 -11.21 -8.20
CA ALA A 381 -16.32 -10.33 -9.29
C ALA A 381 -14.88 -10.57 -9.76
N ALA A 382 -13.96 -10.82 -8.85
CA ALA A 382 -12.57 -11.13 -9.18
C ALA A 382 -12.42 -12.53 -9.80
N GLU A 383 -13.09 -13.54 -9.24
CA GLU A 383 -13.04 -14.93 -9.72
C GLU A 383 -13.52 -15.06 -11.18
N SER A 384 -14.56 -14.30 -11.53
CA SER A 384 -15.12 -14.31 -12.88
C SER A 384 -14.41 -13.41 -13.89
N SER A 385 -13.33 -12.74 -13.50
CA SER A 385 -12.66 -11.72 -14.31
C SER A 385 -11.67 -12.32 -15.32
N PRO A 386 -11.93 -12.24 -16.65
CA PRO A 386 -10.93 -12.57 -17.66
C PRO A 386 -9.72 -11.65 -17.66
N PHE A 387 -9.88 -10.42 -17.16
CA PHE A 387 -8.81 -9.46 -17.03
C PHE A 387 -7.79 -9.94 -15.97
N LEU A 388 -8.25 -10.27 -14.76
CA LEU A 388 -7.40 -10.77 -13.69
C LEU A 388 -6.76 -12.13 -14.01
N ALA A 389 -7.50 -13.03 -14.64
CA ALA A 389 -7.00 -14.35 -15.03
C ALA A 389 -5.80 -14.29 -16.01
N ARG A 390 -5.69 -13.23 -16.81
CA ARG A 390 -4.54 -12.99 -17.70
C ARG A 390 -3.34 -12.38 -17.01
N LEU A 391 -3.53 -11.73 -15.90
CA LEU A 391 -2.50 -10.88 -15.24
C LEU A 391 -1.88 -11.54 -14.03
N LEU A 392 -2.67 -12.28 -13.28
CA LEU A 392 -2.28 -12.85 -12.01
C LEU A 392 -2.07 -14.35 -12.11
N PRO A 393 -1.07 -14.89 -11.40
CA PRO A 393 -0.94 -16.32 -11.17
C PRO A 393 -2.18 -16.89 -10.45
N GLN A 394 -2.54 -18.13 -10.77
CA GLN A 394 -3.71 -18.79 -10.18
C GLN A 394 -3.64 -18.83 -8.64
N ALA A 395 -2.46 -19.06 -8.07
CA ALA A 395 -2.26 -19.06 -6.61
C ALA A 395 -2.63 -17.73 -5.96
N VAL A 396 -2.33 -16.60 -6.63
CA VAL A 396 -2.71 -15.26 -6.14
C VAL A 396 -4.23 -15.06 -6.23
N LEU A 397 -4.85 -15.43 -7.35
CA LEU A 397 -6.31 -15.38 -7.51
C LEU A 397 -7.01 -16.22 -6.44
N ASP A 398 -6.58 -17.47 -6.29
CA ASP A 398 -7.15 -18.40 -5.30
C ASP A 398 -7.08 -17.86 -3.88
N TYR A 399 -5.96 -17.25 -3.52
CA TYR A 399 -5.79 -16.63 -2.19
C TYR A 399 -6.82 -15.55 -1.89
N TYR A 400 -7.18 -14.75 -2.89
CA TYR A 400 -8.12 -13.63 -2.71
C TYR A 400 -9.57 -14.00 -2.97
N THR A 401 -9.85 -15.10 -3.70
CA THR A 401 -11.22 -15.45 -4.11
C THR A 401 -11.80 -16.64 -3.36
N LYS A 402 -10.97 -17.53 -2.82
CA LYS A 402 -11.38 -18.67 -1.98
C LYS A 402 -11.28 -18.32 -0.50
#